data_044bf5a1ac98de251b6f712eb34e2395
#
_entry.id   044bf5a1ac98de251b6f712eb34e2395
#
_cell.length_a   1.000
_cell.length_b   1.000
_cell.length_c   1.000
_cell.angle_alpha   90.00
_cell.angle_beta   90.00
_cell.angle_gamma   90.00
#
_symmetry.space_group_name_H-M   'P 1'
#
loop_
_entity.id
_entity.type
_entity.pdbx_description
1 polymer ?
#
loop_
_entity_poly.entity_id
_entity_poly.type
_entity_poly.pdbx_seq_one_letter_code
_entity_poly.pdbx_strand_id
1 'polypeptide(L)'
;VQPTFRATAPDGTVWWFEVAGGRTGTRPGLQRVEVLWRAIAKGAVVTAHDPTQRYAVLHCGLPSGASGGRALSEVTGPGRPVAGLIDLLAPDAAAQLRTLAAT
;
A
#
# COMPACT_ATOMS: atom_id res chain seq x y z
N VAL A 1 10.47 -4.66 11.24
CA VAL A 1 10.08 -4.36 9.85
C VAL A 1 9.21 -3.11 9.85
N GLN A 2 9.68 -2.05 9.20
CA GLN A 2 8.95 -0.78 9.16
C GLN A 2 8.64 -0.40 7.72
N PRO A 3 7.43 0.15 7.45
CA PRO A 3 7.12 0.78 6.17
C PRO A 3 7.96 2.04 5.94
N THR A 4 7.85 2.60 4.74
CA THR A 4 8.72 3.70 4.29
C THR A 4 8.54 4.96 5.13
N PHE A 5 7.29 5.35 5.46
CA PHE A 5 7.07 6.51 6.33
C PHE A 5 5.71 6.46 7.01
N ARG A 6 5.54 7.35 8.00
CA ARG A 6 4.32 7.47 8.80
C ARG A 6 3.75 8.88 8.69
N ALA A 7 2.42 8.98 8.68
CA ALA A 7 1.73 10.25 8.68
C ALA A 7 0.51 10.19 9.60
N THR A 8 0.08 11.37 10.08
CA THR A 8 -1.11 11.46 10.93
C THR A 8 -2.18 12.24 10.16
N ALA A 9 -3.36 11.64 10.02
CA ALA A 9 -4.50 12.27 9.37
C ALA A 9 -5.10 13.36 10.28
N PRO A 10 -5.92 14.28 9.71
CA PRO A 10 -6.56 15.34 10.52
C PRO A 10 -7.40 14.82 11.67
N ASP A 11 -7.95 13.61 11.57
CA ASP A 11 -8.76 13.00 12.64
C ASP A 11 -7.92 12.29 13.71
N GLY A 12 -6.59 12.36 13.60
CA GLY A 12 -5.68 11.71 14.54
C GLY A 12 -5.28 10.28 14.16
N THR A 13 -5.85 9.71 13.12
CA THR A 13 -5.51 8.35 12.68
C THR A 13 -4.07 8.31 12.18
N VAL A 14 -3.31 7.33 12.64
CA VAL A 14 -1.94 7.12 12.18
C VAL A 14 -1.96 6.22 10.94
N TRP A 15 -1.29 6.68 9.90
CA TRP A 15 -1.15 5.95 8.64
C TRP A 15 0.31 5.60 8.41
N TRP A 16 0.55 4.38 7.99
CA TRP A 16 1.86 3.94 7.52
C TRP A 16 1.79 3.74 6.02
N PHE A 17 2.85 4.17 5.33
CA PHE A 17 2.94 4.08 3.88
C PHE A 17 4.18 3.32 3.47
N GLU A 18 3.99 2.40 2.54
CA GLU A 18 5.10 1.75 1.86
C GLU A 18 5.16 2.25 0.43
N VAL A 19 6.34 2.69 0.00
CA VAL A 19 6.53 3.15 -1.38
C VAL A 19 7.13 2.01 -2.19
N ALA A 20 6.39 1.56 -3.21
CA ALA A 20 6.82 0.50 -4.12
C ALA A 20 6.97 1.09 -5.52
N GLY A 21 7.77 2.15 -5.64
CA GLY A 21 7.90 2.94 -6.85
C GLY A 21 9.13 2.69 -7.68
N GLY A 22 10.06 1.86 -7.20
CA GLY A 22 11.27 1.58 -7.94
C GLY A 22 11.03 0.75 -9.18
N ARG A 23 11.99 0.76 -10.09
CA ARG A 23 11.95 -0.03 -11.32
C ARG A 23 13.28 -0.74 -11.50
N THR A 24 13.22 -2.04 -11.80
CA THR A 24 14.39 -2.84 -12.12
C THR A 24 14.12 -3.55 -13.45
N GLY A 25 14.98 -3.33 -14.42
CA GLY A 25 14.76 -3.89 -15.77
C GLY A 25 13.44 -3.37 -16.35
N THR A 26 12.54 -4.28 -16.69
CA THR A 26 11.25 -3.95 -17.28
C THR A 26 10.08 -4.01 -16.31
N ARG A 27 10.33 -4.31 -15.04
CA ARG A 27 9.26 -4.50 -14.05
C ARG A 27 9.26 -3.40 -13.01
N PRO A 28 8.27 -2.49 -13.03
CA PRO A 28 8.16 -1.44 -12.02
C PRO A 28 7.39 -1.91 -10.79
N GLY A 29 7.75 -1.36 -9.63
CA GLY A 29 6.96 -1.43 -8.40
C GLY A 29 6.48 -2.82 -8.03
N LEU A 30 5.18 -2.96 -7.87
CA LEU A 30 4.56 -4.20 -7.40
C LEU A 30 4.56 -5.34 -8.42
N GLN A 31 5.03 -5.10 -9.64
CA GLN A 31 5.25 -6.19 -10.60
C GLN A 31 6.44 -7.06 -10.22
N ARG A 32 7.31 -6.60 -9.34
CA ARG A 32 8.39 -7.41 -8.79
C ARG A 32 7.85 -8.21 -7.61
N VAL A 33 7.96 -9.53 -7.69
CA VAL A 33 7.37 -10.45 -6.71
C VAL A 33 7.86 -10.17 -5.29
N GLU A 34 9.15 -9.95 -5.12
CA GLU A 34 9.72 -9.67 -3.80
C GLU A 34 9.20 -8.36 -3.21
N VAL A 35 9.00 -7.35 -4.03
CA VAL A 35 8.44 -6.06 -3.59
C VAL A 35 6.99 -6.23 -3.19
N LEU A 36 6.22 -6.98 -3.98
CA LEU A 36 4.81 -7.26 -3.69
C LEU A 36 4.65 -7.95 -2.33
N TRP A 37 5.36 -9.04 -2.12
CA TRP A 37 5.22 -9.80 -0.87
C TRP A 37 5.74 -9.02 0.33
N ARG A 38 6.79 -8.22 0.16
CA ARG A 38 7.29 -7.36 1.22
C ARG A 38 6.25 -6.31 1.62
N ALA A 39 5.58 -5.70 0.64
CA ALA A 39 4.55 -4.72 0.91
C ALA A 39 3.37 -5.33 1.67
N ILE A 40 2.92 -6.51 1.26
CA ILE A 40 1.83 -7.22 1.94
C ILE A 40 2.23 -7.60 3.37
N ALA A 41 3.44 -8.12 3.55
CA ALA A 41 3.92 -8.54 4.86
C ALA A 41 4.03 -7.37 5.83
N LYS A 42 4.51 -6.22 5.39
CA LYS A 42 4.60 -5.02 6.22
C LYS A 42 3.22 -4.56 6.69
N GLY A 43 2.23 -4.60 5.80
CA GLY A 43 0.86 -4.25 6.16
C GLY A 43 0.29 -5.18 7.22
N ALA A 44 0.52 -6.47 7.07
CA ALA A 44 0.07 -7.45 8.04
C ALA A 44 0.70 -7.23 9.42
N VAL A 45 2.00 -6.92 9.45
CA VAL A 45 2.72 -6.67 10.71
C VAL A 45 2.21 -5.40 11.38
N VAL A 46 2.03 -4.32 10.63
CA VAL A 46 1.56 -3.04 11.18
C VAL A 46 0.17 -3.20 11.81
N THR A 47 -0.76 -3.82 11.09
CA THR A 47 -2.13 -3.97 11.59
C THR A 47 -2.24 -4.98 12.72
N ALA A 48 -1.38 -6.00 12.75
CA ALA A 48 -1.33 -6.95 13.86
C ALA A 48 -0.77 -6.29 15.12
N HIS A 49 0.21 -5.40 14.97
CA HIS A 49 0.83 -4.70 16.09
C HIS A 49 -0.14 -3.69 16.72
N ASP A 50 -0.86 -2.93 15.90
CA ASP A 50 -1.82 -1.94 16.38
C ASP A 50 -2.98 -1.80 15.37
N PRO A 51 -4.14 -2.44 15.67
CA PRO A 51 -5.27 -2.40 14.74
C PRO A 51 -5.89 -1.01 14.54
N THR A 52 -5.53 -0.02 15.37
CA THR A 52 -6.01 1.35 15.18
C THR A 52 -5.23 2.10 14.10
N GLN A 53 -4.06 1.59 13.73
CA GLN A 53 -3.24 2.20 12.69
C GLN A 53 -3.62 1.61 11.33
N ARG A 54 -3.43 2.41 10.29
CA ARG A 54 -3.76 2.01 8.92
C ARG A 54 -2.53 1.99 8.06
N TYR A 55 -2.60 1.24 6.98
CA TYR A 55 -1.47 1.02 6.09
C TYR A 55 -1.93 1.12 4.64
N ALA A 56 -1.17 1.82 3.82
CA ALA A 56 -1.44 1.95 2.39
C ALA A 56 -0.15 1.80 1.60
N VAL A 57 -0.27 1.38 0.35
CA VAL A 57 0.86 1.23 -0.56
C VAL A 57 0.76 2.28 -1.65
N LEU A 58 1.85 3.03 -1.83
CA LEU A 58 2.01 3.97 -2.93
C LEU A 58 2.88 3.28 -3.99
N HIS A 59 2.34 3.04 -5.17
CA HIS A 59 3.00 2.20 -6.17
C HIS A 59 3.06 2.86 -7.54
N CYS A 60 3.88 2.30 -8.41
CA CYS A 60 3.96 2.72 -9.82
C CYS A 60 3.70 1.57 -10.80
N GLY A 61 3.25 0.43 -10.32
CA GLY A 61 2.91 -0.70 -11.19
C GLY A 61 2.26 -1.82 -10.39
N LEU A 62 1.10 -2.29 -10.85
CA LEU A 62 0.38 -3.40 -10.22
C LEU A 62 0.88 -4.75 -10.74
N PRO A 63 0.70 -5.84 -9.97
CA PRO A 63 1.07 -7.16 -10.42
C PRO A 63 0.35 -7.53 -11.71
N SER A 64 1.08 -8.09 -12.66
CA SER A 64 0.49 -8.55 -13.92
C SER A 64 0.05 -10.00 -13.87
N GLY A 65 0.53 -10.77 -12.91
CA GLY A 65 0.19 -12.18 -12.75
C GLY A 65 -1.09 -12.38 -11.95
N ALA A 66 -1.85 -13.40 -12.30
CA ALA A 66 -3.14 -13.67 -11.65
C ALA A 66 -2.99 -13.97 -10.15
N SER A 67 -1.96 -14.73 -9.76
CA SER A 67 -1.78 -15.09 -8.34
C SER A 67 -1.37 -13.88 -7.50
N GLY A 68 -0.46 -13.05 -8.01
CA GLY A 68 -0.04 -11.84 -7.31
C GLY A 68 -1.16 -10.82 -7.18
N GLY A 69 -1.93 -10.62 -8.26
CA GLY A 69 -3.08 -9.72 -8.26
C GLY A 69 -4.17 -10.19 -7.31
N ARG A 70 -4.42 -11.50 -7.26
CA ARG A 70 -5.42 -12.07 -6.36
C ARG A 70 -4.99 -11.89 -4.90
N ALA A 71 -3.73 -12.19 -4.56
CA ALA A 71 -3.24 -12.03 -3.20
C ALA A 71 -3.37 -10.58 -2.73
N LEU A 72 -2.99 -9.63 -3.57
CA LEU A 72 -3.08 -8.22 -3.24
C LEU A 72 -4.53 -7.79 -3.04
N SER A 73 -5.43 -8.23 -3.91
CA SER A 73 -6.84 -7.90 -3.84
C SER A 73 -7.49 -8.45 -2.57
N GLU A 74 -7.10 -9.64 -2.13
CA GLU A 74 -7.67 -10.26 -0.94
C GLU A 74 -7.27 -9.54 0.36
N VAL A 75 -6.12 -8.87 0.39
CA VAL A 75 -5.64 -8.18 1.58
C VAL A 75 -5.88 -6.68 1.54
N THR A 76 -6.53 -6.17 0.49
CA THR A 76 -6.74 -4.73 0.30
C THR A 76 -8.21 -4.38 0.49
N GLY A 77 -8.49 -3.30 1.21
CA GLY A 77 -9.83 -2.78 1.41
C GLY A 77 -10.09 -2.37 2.85
N PRO A 78 -11.30 -1.87 3.14
CA PRO A 78 -11.66 -1.46 4.50
C PRO A 78 -11.55 -2.63 5.48
N GLY A 79 -10.89 -2.42 6.61
CA GLY A 79 -10.71 -3.44 7.62
C GLY A 79 -9.68 -4.50 7.29
N ARG A 80 -8.97 -4.37 6.18
CA ARG A 80 -7.95 -5.33 5.75
C ARG A 80 -6.55 -4.79 6.02
N PRO A 81 -5.52 -5.65 5.99
CA PRO A 81 -4.14 -5.23 6.27
C PRO A 81 -3.65 -4.08 5.39
N VAL A 82 -4.06 -4.03 4.12
CA VAL A 82 -3.76 -2.91 3.23
C VAL A 82 -5.05 -2.12 3.06
N ALA A 83 -5.12 -0.91 3.63
CA ALA A 83 -6.33 -0.12 3.55
C ALA A 83 -6.56 0.45 2.15
N GLY A 84 -5.50 0.70 1.39
CA GLY A 84 -5.65 1.22 0.03
C GLY A 84 -4.37 1.16 -0.77
N LEU A 85 -4.54 1.30 -2.08
CA LEU A 85 -3.45 1.35 -3.06
C LEU A 85 -3.57 2.65 -3.83
N ILE A 86 -2.48 3.40 -3.92
CA ILE A 86 -2.44 4.65 -4.68
C ILE A 86 -1.40 4.53 -5.78
N ASP A 87 -1.82 4.73 -7.02
CA ASP A 87 -0.91 4.76 -8.17
C ASP A 87 -0.27 6.15 -8.24
N LEU A 88 1.02 6.23 -7.98
CA LEU A 88 1.76 7.50 -7.98
C LEU A 88 1.80 8.15 -9.35
N LEU A 89 1.61 7.39 -10.41
CA LEU A 89 1.62 7.90 -11.78
C LEU A 89 0.24 8.37 -12.25
N ALA A 90 -0.81 8.12 -11.47
CA ALA A 90 -2.16 8.57 -11.82
C ALA A 90 -2.27 10.09 -11.65
N PRO A 91 -2.94 10.80 -12.59
CA PRO A 91 -3.08 12.25 -12.48
C PRO A 91 -3.80 12.71 -11.22
N ASP A 92 -4.68 11.86 -10.67
CA ASP A 92 -5.47 12.17 -9.49
C ASP A 92 -4.94 11.51 -8.22
N ALA A 93 -3.67 11.11 -8.19
CA ALA A 93 -3.09 10.41 -7.03
C ALA A 93 -3.27 11.18 -5.73
N ALA A 94 -3.06 12.50 -5.73
CA ALA A 94 -3.23 13.32 -4.54
C ALA A 94 -4.67 13.33 -4.06
N ALA A 95 -5.64 13.36 -4.98
CA ALA A 95 -7.07 13.32 -4.64
C ALA A 95 -7.45 11.95 -4.06
N GLN A 96 -6.91 10.88 -4.62
CA GLN A 96 -7.14 9.53 -4.09
C GLN A 96 -6.60 9.40 -2.66
N LEU A 97 -5.43 9.96 -2.40
CA LEU A 97 -4.83 9.93 -1.06
C LEU A 97 -5.70 10.70 -0.05
N ARG A 98 -6.19 11.87 -0.44
CA ARG A 98 -7.08 12.65 0.44
C ARG A 98 -8.38 11.89 0.73
N THR A 99 -8.96 11.24 -0.27
CA THR A 99 -10.17 10.44 -0.09
C THR A 99 -9.91 9.27 0.87
N LEU A 100 -8.79 8.60 0.71
CA LEU A 100 -8.41 7.49 1.58
C LEU A 100 -8.24 7.97 3.03
N ALA A 101 -7.57 9.09 3.23
CA ALA A 101 -7.33 9.64 4.57
C ALA A 101 -8.62 10.06 5.28
N ALA A 102 -9.68 10.34 4.54
CA ALA A 102 -10.97 10.74 5.10
C ALA A 102 -11.85 9.55 5.48
N THR A 103 -11.43 8.33 5.19
CA THR A 103 -12.19 7.12 5.58
C THR A 103 -11.69 6.57 6.93
#